data_7e4a38c8f73b4eb2a59a7a7bd99e0190
#
_entry.id   7e4a38c8f73b4eb2a59a7a7bd99e0190
#
_cell.length_a   1.000
_cell.length_b   1.000
_cell.length_c   1.000
_cell.angle_alpha   90.00
_cell.angle_beta   90.00
_cell.angle_gamma   90.00
#
_symmetry.space_group_name_H-M   'P 1'
#
loop_
_entity.id
_entity.type
_entity.pdbx_description
1 polymer ?
#
loop_
_entity_poly.entity_id
_entity_poly.type
_entity_poly.pdbx_seq_one_letter_code
_entity_poly.pdbx_strand_id
1 'polypeptide(L)'
;MNTEAQIRQNLRDWIAAANGKVQAEDVHDDTPIIERRIISSLQLTDLILMIERLSDSPIDVEMLRPGVFHDINSIYETFFGSTAVPVR
;
A
#
# COMPACT_ATOMS: atom_id res chain seq x y z
N MET A 1 4.50 -4.28 17.18
CA MET A 1 4.29 -5.11 16.00
C MET A 1 2.91 -4.83 15.43
N ASN A 2 2.81 -4.65 14.15
CA ASN A 2 1.55 -4.28 13.52
C ASN A 2 0.74 -5.51 13.11
N THR A 3 -0.54 -5.49 13.42
CA THR A 3 -1.46 -6.52 12.93
C THR A 3 -1.87 -6.17 11.50
N GLU A 4 -2.48 -7.13 10.82
CA GLU A 4 -3.00 -6.87 9.48
C GLU A 4 -3.96 -5.69 9.49
N ALA A 5 -4.86 -5.63 10.46
CA ALA A 5 -5.82 -4.53 10.54
C ALA A 5 -5.12 -3.20 10.70
N GLN A 6 -4.07 -3.14 11.51
CA GLN A 6 -3.32 -1.91 11.70
C GLN A 6 -2.57 -1.49 10.45
N ILE A 7 -1.97 -2.45 9.76
CA ILE A 7 -1.26 -2.15 8.52
C ILE A 7 -2.22 -1.61 7.47
N ARG A 8 -3.37 -2.26 7.30
CA ARG A 8 -4.36 -1.80 6.34
C ARG A 8 -4.89 -0.42 6.71
N GLN A 9 -5.11 -0.16 7.99
CA GLN A 9 -5.57 1.13 8.43
C GLN A 9 -4.51 2.21 8.19
N ASN A 10 -3.25 1.90 8.44
CA ASN A 10 -2.17 2.84 8.18
C ASN A 10 -2.09 3.18 6.69
N LEU A 11 -2.30 2.20 5.84
CA LEU A 11 -2.31 2.44 4.40
C LEU A 11 -3.48 3.35 4.01
N ARG A 12 -4.66 3.08 4.54
CA ARG A 12 -5.84 3.92 4.25
C ARG A 12 -5.62 5.35 4.72
N ASP A 13 -5.12 5.51 5.92
CA ASP A 13 -4.90 6.84 6.49
C ASP A 13 -3.88 7.62 5.67
N TRP A 14 -2.81 6.95 5.28
CA TRP A 14 -1.77 7.60 4.49
C TRP A 14 -2.30 8.03 3.12
N ILE A 15 -3.05 7.13 2.47
CA ILE A 15 -3.61 7.40 1.14
C ILE A 15 -4.58 8.57 1.21
N ALA A 16 -5.44 8.58 2.21
CA ALA A 16 -6.40 9.67 2.36
C ALA A 16 -5.70 10.99 2.62
N ALA A 17 -4.68 10.98 3.47
CA ALA A 17 -3.93 12.19 3.78
C ALA A 17 -3.17 12.70 2.55
N ALA A 18 -2.62 11.80 1.77
CA ALA A 18 -1.89 12.18 0.57
C ALA A 18 -2.81 12.80 -0.48
N ASN A 19 -4.01 12.28 -0.60
CA ASN A 19 -4.98 12.82 -1.55
C ASN A 19 -5.54 14.17 -1.08
N GLY A 20 -5.86 14.27 0.19
CA GLY A 20 -6.37 15.50 0.78
C GLY A 20 -7.84 15.78 0.51
N LYS A 21 -8.50 14.96 -0.31
CA LYS A 21 -9.90 15.17 -0.65
C LYS A 21 -10.79 14.01 -0.26
N VAL A 22 -10.22 12.82 -0.08
CA VAL A 22 -10.99 11.66 0.33
C VAL A 22 -10.75 11.40 1.79
N GLN A 23 -11.70 10.72 2.41
CA GLN A 23 -11.56 10.31 3.81
C GLN A 23 -11.03 8.88 3.85
N ALA A 24 -10.36 8.52 4.94
CA ALA A 24 -9.84 7.17 5.07
C ALA A 24 -10.94 6.13 4.92
N GLU A 25 -12.13 6.44 5.43
CA GLU A 25 -13.25 5.51 5.36
C GLU A 25 -13.79 5.34 3.94
N ASP A 26 -13.43 6.24 3.03
CA ASP A 26 -13.81 6.13 1.63
C ASP A 26 -12.85 5.27 0.84
N VAL A 27 -11.69 4.93 1.43
CA VAL A 27 -10.70 4.10 0.77
C VAL A 27 -10.87 2.68 1.27
N HIS A 28 -11.45 1.84 0.44
CA HIS A 28 -11.67 0.44 0.77
C HIS A 28 -10.48 -0.40 0.34
N ASP A 29 -10.42 -1.62 0.85
CA ASP A 29 -9.30 -2.50 0.55
C ASP A 29 -9.21 -2.84 -0.94
N ASP A 30 -10.32 -2.77 -1.66
CA ASP A 30 -10.36 -3.06 -3.08
C ASP A 30 -10.51 -1.81 -3.95
N THR A 31 -10.38 -0.62 -3.37
CA THR A 31 -10.50 0.62 -4.13
C THR A 31 -9.28 0.77 -5.05
N PRO A 32 -9.47 0.94 -6.37
CA PRO A 32 -8.35 1.09 -7.29
C PRO A 32 -7.75 2.49 -7.20
N ILE A 33 -6.74 2.62 -6.34
CA ILE A 33 -6.22 3.93 -5.95
C ILE A 33 -5.50 4.66 -7.08
N ILE A 34 -4.90 3.93 -8.00
CA ILE A 34 -4.21 4.56 -9.13
C ILE A 34 -5.22 4.93 -10.23
N GLU A 35 -6.11 4.00 -10.56
CA GLU A 35 -7.09 4.23 -11.62
C GLU A 35 -8.04 5.36 -11.29
N ARG A 36 -8.39 5.48 -10.01
CA ARG A 36 -9.27 6.55 -9.55
C ARG A 36 -8.51 7.83 -9.25
N ARG A 37 -7.21 7.81 -9.50
CA ARG A 37 -6.34 8.97 -9.30
C ARG A 37 -6.35 9.48 -7.86
N ILE A 38 -6.59 8.56 -6.93
CA ILE A 38 -6.49 8.90 -5.51
C ILE A 38 -5.03 9.14 -5.17
N ILE A 39 -4.13 8.33 -5.76
CA ILE A 39 -2.69 8.51 -5.61
C ILE A 39 -2.10 8.73 -7.00
N SER A 40 -1.32 9.79 -7.17
CA SER A 40 -0.64 10.07 -8.41
C SER A 40 0.67 9.29 -8.48
N SER A 41 1.28 9.26 -9.68
CA SER A 41 2.57 8.59 -9.83
C SER A 41 3.66 9.27 -9.02
N LEU A 42 3.57 10.56 -8.79
CA LEU A 42 4.55 11.25 -7.95
C LEU A 42 4.42 10.81 -6.50
N GLN A 43 3.19 10.63 -6.04
CA GLN A 43 2.95 10.19 -4.67
C GLN A 43 3.30 8.72 -4.48
N LEU A 44 3.37 7.96 -5.55
CA LEU A 44 3.69 6.55 -5.47
C LEU A 44 5.07 6.31 -4.85
N THR A 45 6.02 7.18 -5.15
CA THR A 45 7.35 7.08 -4.55
C THR A 45 7.27 7.19 -3.03
N ASP A 46 6.48 8.16 -2.55
CA ASP A 46 6.31 8.35 -1.12
C ASP A 46 5.60 7.16 -0.49
N LEU A 47 4.64 6.57 -1.22
CA LEU A 47 3.95 5.38 -0.73
C LEU A 47 4.92 4.22 -0.58
N ILE A 48 5.82 4.04 -1.53
CA ILE A 48 6.84 3.00 -1.45
C ILE A 48 7.70 3.17 -0.21
N LEU A 49 8.12 4.41 0.06
CA LEU A 49 8.93 4.68 1.24
C LEU A 49 8.16 4.36 2.53
N MET A 50 6.88 4.69 2.56
CA MET A 50 6.06 4.40 3.72
C MET A 50 5.92 2.89 3.93
N ILE A 51 5.73 2.15 2.84
CA ILE A 51 5.62 0.69 2.92
C ILE A 51 6.93 0.09 3.41
N GLU A 52 8.07 0.61 2.96
CA GLU A 52 9.35 0.13 3.45
C GLU A 52 9.48 0.29 4.95
N ARG A 53 9.00 1.40 5.47
CA ARG A 53 9.04 1.64 6.91
C ARG A 53 8.11 0.70 7.66
N LEU A 54 6.91 0.49 7.14
CA LEU A 54 5.95 -0.39 7.79
C LEU A 54 6.39 -1.84 7.78
N SER A 55 6.99 -2.28 6.67
CA SER A 55 7.40 -3.67 6.52
C SER A 55 8.79 -3.92 7.10
N ASP A 56 9.52 -2.84 7.41
CA ASP A 56 10.88 -2.92 7.90
C ASP A 56 11.77 -3.69 6.93
N SER A 57 11.51 -3.51 5.64
CA SER A 57 12.27 -4.19 4.58
C SER A 57 12.40 -3.27 3.39
N PRO A 58 13.54 -3.28 2.72
CA PRO A 58 13.70 -2.46 1.52
C PRO A 58 12.88 -3.04 0.37
N ILE A 59 12.41 -2.16 -0.49
CA ILE A 59 11.65 -2.54 -1.66
C ILE A 59 12.51 -2.31 -2.89
N ASP A 60 12.67 -3.34 -3.70
CA ASP A 60 13.39 -3.24 -4.95
C ASP A 60 12.38 -2.88 -6.03
N VAL A 61 12.34 -1.58 -6.38
CA VAL A 61 11.34 -1.10 -7.33
C VAL A 61 11.48 -1.74 -8.71
N GLU A 62 12.67 -2.23 -9.05
CA GLU A 62 12.86 -2.87 -10.34
C GLU A 62 12.20 -4.24 -10.42
N MET A 63 11.91 -4.83 -9.28
CA MET A 63 11.29 -6.14 -9.23
C MET A 63 9.77 -6.07 -9.07
N LEU A 64 9.20 -4.87 -9.02
CA LEU A 64 7.78 -4.72 -8.82
C LEU A 64 7.02 -5.07 -10.10
N ARG A 65 5.90 -5.74 -9.91
CA ARG A 65 5.04 -6.10 -11.03
C ARG A 65 3.96 -5.06 -11.22
N PRO A 66 3.42 -4.93 -12.44
CA PRO A 66 2.25 -4.08 -12.64
C PRO A 66 1.11 -4.55 -11.73
N GLY A 67 0.40 -3.60 -11.18
CA GLY A 67 -0.75 -3.92 -10.36
C GLY A 67 -0.49 -4.12 -8.88
N VAL A 68 0.77 -4.11 -8.43
CA VAL A 68 1.05 -4.28 -6.99
C VAL A 68 0.46 -3.15 -6.16
N PHE A 69 0.29 -1.98 -6.77
CA PHE A 69 -0.28 -0.82 -6.07
C PHE A 69 -1.71 -0.55 -6.50
N HIS A 70 -2.39 -1.54 -7.07
CA HIS A 70 -3.75 -1.38 -7.55
C HIS A 70 -4.70 -0.99 -6.41
N ASP A 71 -4.61 -1.68 -5.30
CA ASP A 71 -5.43 -1.40 -4.13
C ASP A 71 -4.71 -1.86 -2.87
N ILE A 72 -5.34 -1.65 -1.73
CA ILE A 72 -4.73 -2.03 -0.46
C ILE A 72 -4.54 -3.54 -0.36
N ASN A 73 -5.49 -4.32 -0.89
CA ASN A 73 -5.34 -5.77 -0.91
C ASN A 73 -4.05 -6.19 -1.63
N SER A 74 -3.81 -5.61 -2.79
CA SER A 74 -2.62 -5.93 -3.58
C SER A 74 -1.35 -5.53 -2.86
N ILE A 75 -1.35 -4.36 -2.24
CA ILE A 75 -0.20 -3.89 -1.47
C ILE A 75 0.06 -4.82 -0.30
N TYR A 76 -0.98 -5.16 0.44
CA TYR A 76 -0.81 -6.00 1.61
C TYR A 76 -0.28 -7.38 1.21
N GLU A 77 -0.86 -7.99 0.19
CA GLU A 77 -0.43 -9.31 -0.24
C GLU A 77 1.01 -9.30 -0.75
N THR A 78 1.40 -8.23 -1.43
CA THR A 78 2.74 -8.16 -2.02
C THR A 78 3.82 -7.95 -0.96
N PHE A 79 3.59 -7.06 -0.02
CA PHE A 79 4.64 -6.61 0.88
C PHE A 79 4.50 -7.16 2.30
N PHE A 80 3.36 -7.63 2.69
CA PHE A 80 3.12 -8.11 4.06
C PHE A 80 2.58 -9.52 4.10
N GLY A 81 1.70 -9.87 3.18
CA GLY A 81 1.08 -11.18 3.20
C GLY A 81 2.01 -12.30 2.82
N SER A 82 2.94 -12.01 1.94
CA SER A 82 3.86 -13.02 1.45
C SER A 82 4.78 -13.57 2.53
N THR A 83 4.92 -12.88 3.62
CA THR A 83 5.77 -13.35 4.71
C THR A 83 5.22 -14.63 5.33
N ALA A 84 3.95 -14.89 5.12
CA ALA A 84 3.35 -16.11 5.62
C ALA A 84 3.77 -17.33 4.81
N VAL A 85 4.32 -17.13 3.62
CA VAL A 85 4.73 -18.22 2.79
C VAL A 85 6.18 -18.48 3.02
N PRO A 86 6.50 -19.61 3.50
CA PRO A 86 7.92 -19.89 3.64
C PRO A 86 8.47 -20.19 2.37
N VAL A 87 8.37 -20.14 1.77
CA VAL A 87 8.90 -20.33 0.83
C VAL A 87 9.70 -20.86 0.41
N ARG A 88 9.75 -21.12 0.37
CA ARG A 88 10.45 -21.51 -0.15
C ARG A 88 11.23 -22.04 0.12
#